data_c50bd0afe447bfb1e1b926a259138681
#
_entry.id   c50bd0afe447bfb1e1b926a259138681
#
_cell.length_a   1.000
_cell.length_b   1.000
_cell.length_c   1.000
_cell.angle_alpha   90.00
_cell.angle_beta   90.00
_cell.angle_gamma   90.00
#
_symmetry.space_group_name_H-M   'P 1'
#
loop_
_entity.id
_entity.type
_entity.pdbx_description
1 polymer ?
#
loop_
_entity_poly.entity_id
_entity_poly.type
_entity_poly.pdbx_seq_one_letter_code
_entity_poly.pdbx_strand_id
1 'polypeptide(L)'
;MHSKFGFLSYEISHIIRQRFNKEAENIGLTHAQWRALVHLSNNENCRQIDLAEILEIKPITLVRQIDLLEEAGLVRRNKDSEDRRAYRLEITAKALPIMQELWEIADAVEAEVLKTLTQQEREQMTALLERIKISLGETI
;
A
#
# COMPACT_ATOMS: atom_id res chain seq x y z
N MET A 1 5.86 30.42 -14.36
CA MET A 1 6.51 29.55 -13.37
C MET A 1 5.65 28.34 -13.13
N HIS A 2 6.21 27.15 -13.27
CA HIS A 2 5.48 25.91 -13.05
C HIS A 2 5.60 25.47 -11.59
N SER A 3 4.50 25.00 -11.03
CA SER A 3 4.51 24.42 -9.69
C SER A 3 5.34 23.12 -9.68
N LYS A 4 6.18 22.99 -8.68
CA LYS A 4 7.04 21.81 -8.53
C LYS A 4 6.36 20.70 -7.71
N PHE A 5 5.24 20.99 -7.08
CA PHE A 5 4.60 20.05 -6.16
C PHE A 5 4.30 18.70 -6.82
N GLY A 6 3.68 18.72 -8.00
CA GLY A 6 3.34 17.48 -8.70
C GLY A 6 4.56 16.65 -9.07
N PHE A 7 5.60 17.29 -9.58
CA PHE A 7 6.84 16.60 -9.95
C PHE A 7 7.56 16.06 -8.73
N LEU A 8 7.69 16.86 -7.67
CA LEU A 8 8.38 16.42 -6.45
C LEU A 8 7.67 15.25 -5.78
N SER A 9 6.35 15.31 -5.67
CA SER A 9 5.58 14.21 -5.07
C SER A 9 5.71 12.92 -5.89
N TYR A 10 5.68 13.01 -7.22
CA TYR A 10 5.88 11.87 -8.10
C TYR A 10 7.28 11.27 -7.93
N GLU A 11 8.32 12.13 -7.99
CA GLU A 11 9.71 11.68 -7.90
C GLU A 11 10.00 11.04 -6.54
N ILE A 12 9.51 11.64 -5.46
CA ILE A 12 9.69 11.08 -4.11
C ILE A 12 8.97 9.74 -3.98
N SER A 13 7.74 9.65 -4.46
CA SER A 13 6.98 8.41 -4.46
C SER A 13 7.71 7.30 -5.22
N HIS A 14 8.30 7.64 -6.35
CA HIS A 14 9.08 6.71 -7.16
C HIS A 14 10.31 6.20 -6.41
N ILE A 15 11.04 7.10 -5.75
CA ILE A 15 12.23 6.74 -4.95
C ILE A 15 11.83 5.83 -3.79
N ILE A 16 10.75 6.14 -3.07
CA ILE A 16 10.25 5.32 -1.98
C ILE A 16 9.96 3.90 -2.49
N ARG A 17 9.29 3.80 -3.62
CA ARG A 17 8.93 2.51 -4.21
C ARG A 17 10.17 1.70 -4.60
N GLN A 18 11.16 2.35 -5.22
CA GLN A 18 12.40 1.68 -5.59
C GLN A 18 13.16 1.15 -4.37
N ARG A 19 13.28 1.96 -3.33
CA ARG A 19 13.97 1.57 -2.10
C ARG A 19 13.25 0.43 -1.40
N PHE A 20 11.93 0.51 -1.33
CA PHE A 20 11.12 -0.54 -0.74
C PHE A 20 11.30 -1.87 -1.51
N ASN A 21 11.24 -1.82 -2.84
CA ASN A 21 11.42 -3.00 -3.69
C ASN A 21 12.77 -3.67 -3.41
N LYS A 22 13.82 -2.88 -3.31
CA LYS A 22 15.17 -3.39 -3.04
C LYS A 22 15.26 -4.08 -1.68
N GLU A 23 14.73 -3.44 -0.65
CA GLU A 23 14.76 -4.00 0.71
C GLU A 23 13.86 -5.23 0.84
N ALA A 24 12.80 -5.33 0.05
CA ALA A 24 11.84 -6.43 0.12
C ALA A 24 12.24 -7.65 -0.74
N GLU A 25 13.35 -7.62 -1.45
CA GLU A 25 13.78 -8.71 -2.33
C GLU A 25 13.87 -10.07 -1.65
N ASN A 26 14.18 -10.11 -0.36
CA ASN A 26 14.44 -11.35 0.37
C ASN A 26 13.21 -11.89 1.13
N ILE A 27 12.04 -11.29 0.94
CA ILE A 27 10.83 -11.73 1.65
C ILE A 27 10.21 -13.01 1.04
N GLY A 28 10.56 -13.31 -0.21
CA GLY A 28 10.03 -14.48 -0.90
C GLY A 28 8.71 -14.22 -1.62
N LEU A 29 8.34 -12.95 -1.77
CA LEU A 29 7.16 -12.53 -2.53
C LEU A 29 7.58 -11.69 -3.72
N THR A 30 6.78 -11.71 -4.79
CA THR A 30 6.97 -10.78 -5.91
C THR A 30 6.56 -9.37 -5.51
N HIS A 31 7.01 -8.38 -6.28
CA HIS A 31 6.61 -6.98 -6.07
C HIS A 31 5.09 -6.82 -6.06
N ALA A 32 4.40 -7.48 -7.00
CA ALA A 32 2.95 -7.40 -7.08
C ALA A 32 2.29 -7.97 -5.82
N GLN A 33 2.83 -9.07 -5.29
CA GLN A 33 2.28 -9.70 -4.09
C GLN A 33 2.47 -8.85 -2.84
N TRP A 34 3.70 -8.37 -2.56
CA TRP A 34 3.90 -7.59 -1.34
C TRP A 34 3.22 -6.21 -1.44
N ARG A 35 3.15 -5.61 -2.65
CA ARG A 35 2.42 -4.36 -2.83
C ARG A 35 0.94 -4.53 -2.51
N ALA A 36 0.34 -5.62 -2.96
CA ALA A 36 -1.05 -5.93 -2.63
C ALA A 36 -1.24 -6.05 -1.11
N LEU A 37 -0.34 -6.77 -0.43
CA LEU A 37 -0.43 -6.92 1.03
C LEU A 37 -0.27 -5.60 1.78
N VAL A 38 0.71 -4.78 1.40
CA VAL A 38 0.95 -3.49 2.07
C VAL A 38 -0.24 -2.56 1.90
N HIS A 39 -0.74 -2.42 0.69
CA HIS A 39 -1.89 -1.55 0.46
C HIS A 39 -3.18 -2.10 1.07
N LEU A 40 -3.33 -3.43 1.10
CA LEU A 40 -4.45 -4.03 1.79
C LEU A 40 -4.37 -3.78 3.31
N SER A 41 -3.18 -3.83 3.90
CA SER A 41 -3.01 -3.55 5.33
C SER A 41 -3.46 -2.14 5.70
N ASN A 42 -3.32 -1.20 4.78
CA ASN A 42 -3.77 0.18 4.98
C ASN A 42 -5.26 0.37 4.63
N ASN A 43 -5.90 -0.61 4.03
CA ASN A 43 -7.29 -0.56 3.56
C ASN A 43 -8.00 -1.88 3.83
N GLU A 44 -7.83 -2.45 5.01
CA GLU A 44 -8.39 -3.76 5.33
C GLU A 44 -9.90 -3.79 5.13
N ASN A 45 -10.36 -4.94 4.67
CA ASN A 45 -11.78 -5.18 4.37
C ASN A 45 -12.31 -4.34 3.21
N CYS A 46 -11.44 -3.77 2.38
CA CYS A 46 -11.87 -3.09 1.15
C CYS A 46 -12.33 -4.13 0.11
N ARG A 47 -13.10 -3.68 -0.85
CA ARG A 47 -13.50 -4.53 -1.97
C ARG A 47 -12.29 -4.75 -2.88
N GLN A 48 -12.26 -5.91 -3.53
CA GLN A 48 -11.17 -6.25 -4.45
C GLN A 48 -11.02 -5.20 -5.56
N ILE A 49 -12.11 -4.67 -6.08
CA ILE A 49 -12.07 -3.64 -7.12
C ILE A 49 -11.44 -2.33 -6.60
N ASP A 50 -11.69 -1.98 -5.33
CA ASP A 50 -11.11 -0.79 -4.72
C ASP A 50 -9.60 -0.92 -4.59
N LEU A 51 -9.13 -2.11 -4.22
CA LEU A 51 -7.69 -2.36 -4.13
C LEU A 51 -7.02 -2.25 -5.51
N ALA A 52 -7.67 -2.70 -6.56
CA ALA A 52 -7.17 -2.57 -7.92
C ALA A 52 -6.98 -1.09 -8.29
N GLU A 53 -7.93 -0.23 -7.93
CA GLU A 53 -7.81 1.21 -8.14
C GLU A 53 -6.65 1.81 -7.36
N ILE A 54 -6.51 1.45 -6.09
CA ILE A 54 -5.41 1.92 -5.24
C ILE A 54 -4.07 1.54 -5.84
N LEU A 55 -3.94 0.33 -6.37
CA LEU A 55 -2.71 -0.17 -6.96
C LEU A 55 -2.50 0.30 -8.39
N GLU A 56 -3.49 0.97 -8.98
CA GLU A 56 -3.45 1.43 -10.37
C GLU A 56 -3.20 0.29 -11.36
N ILE A 57 -3.85 -0.85 -11.11
CA ILE A 57 -3.77 -2.04 -11.97
C ILE A 57 -5.18 -2.47 -12.40
N LYS A 58 -5.22 -3.25 -13.47
CA LYS A 58 -6.49 -3.79 -13.95
C LYS A 58 -7.06 -4.81 -12.95
N PRO A 59 -8.39 -4.85 -12.75
CA PRO A 59 -9.01 -5.82 -11.84
C PRO A 59 -8.59 -7.25 -12.11
N ILE A 60 -8.48 -7.66 -13.38
CA ILE A 60 -8.08 -9.04 -13.72
C ILE A 60 -6.64 -9.34 -13.30
N THR A 61 -5.75 -8.34 -13.34
CA THR A 61 -4.39 -8.49 -12.87
C THR A 61 -4.36 -8.72 -11.37
N LEU A 62 -5.17 -7.95 -10.63
CA LEU A 62 -5.25 -8.11 -9.18
C LEU A 62 -5.83 -9.47 -8.80
N VAL A 63 -6.86 -9.94 -9.50
CA VAL A 63 -7.46 -11.25 -9.23
C VAL A 63 -6.40 -12.34 -9.19
N ARG A 64 -5.48 -12.33 -10.15
CA ARG A 64 -4.38 -13.32 -10.20
C ARG A 64 -3.45 -13.22 -8.99
N GLN A 65 -3.12 -12.00 -8.57
CA GLN A 65 -2.28 -11.81 -7.39
C GLN A 65 -2.98 -12.26 -6.12
N ILE A 66 -4.25 -11.94 -5.99
CA ILE A 66 -5.03 -12.37 -4.82
C ILE A 66 -5.21 -13.89 -4.82
N ASP A 67 -5.41 -14.52 -5.98
CA ASP A 67 -5.46 -15.98 -6.07
C ASP A 67 -4.20 -16.63 -5.50
N LEU A 68 -3.03 -16.09 -5.87
CA LEU A 68 -1.75 -16.60 -5.36
C LEU A 68 -1.60 -16.38 -3.86
N LEU A 69 -2.00 -15.21 -3.36
CA LEU A 69 -1.94 -14.89 -1.95
C LEU A 69 -2.91 -15.73 -1.12
N GLU A 70 -4.10 -15.98 -1.66
CA GLU A 70 -5.09 -16.84 -1.01
C GLU A 70 -4.62 -18.29 -0.97
N GLU A 71 -4.06 -18.77 -2.06
CA GLU A 71 -3.47 -20.12 -2.13
C GLU A 71 -2.35 -20.30 -1.11
N ALA A 72 -1.53 -19.25 -0.93
CA ALA A 72 -0.48 -19.26 0.09
C ALA A 72 -1.02 -19.09 1.51
N GLY A 73 -2.31 -18.83 1.67
CA GLY A 73 -2.94 -18.66 2.99
C GLY A 73 -2.75 -17.27 3.60
N LEU A 74 -2.30 -16.30 2.81
CA LEU A 74 -1.95 -14.96 3.32
C LEU A 74 -3.11 -13.97 3.27
N VAL A 75 -4.07 -14.21 2.38
CA VAL A 75 -5.26 -13.37 2.18
C VAL A 75 -6.49 -14.25 2.14
N ARG A 76 -7.59 -13.74 2.63
CA ARG A 76 -8.91 -14.38 2.53
C ARG A 76 -9.87 -13.46 1.78
N ARG A 77 -10.63 -14.06 0.85
CA ARG A 77 -11.75 -13.38 0.23
C ARG A 77 -13.02 -13.67 1.01
N ASN A 78 -13.72 -12.63 1.40
CA ASN A 78 -15.04 -12.76 2.03
C ASN A 78 -16.07 -12.15 1.10
N LYS A 79 -17.22 -12.81 0.95
CA LYS A 79 -18.29 -12.23 0.15
C LYS A 79 -18.79 -10.95 0.79
N ASP A 80 -19.04 -9.93 -0.04
CA ASP A 80 -19.67 -8.70 0.43
C ASP A 80 -21.09 -9.01 0.88
N SER A 81 -21.49 -8.44 2.01
CA SER A 81 -22.84 -8.63 2.56
C SER A 81 -23.95 -8.03 1.69
N GLU A 82 -23.61 -7.03 0.89
CA GLU A 82 -24.60 -6.29 0.07
C GLU A 82 -24.58 -6.69 -1.41
N ASP A 83 -23.43 -7.12 -1.93
CA ASP A 83 -23.26 -7.48 -3.34
C ASP A 83 -22.62 -8.86 -3.47
N ARG A 84 -23.38 -9.83 -3.93
CA ARG A 84 -22.92 -11.22 -4.09
C ARG A 84 -21.77 -11.38 -5.09
N ARG A 85 -21.57 -10.38 -5.98
CA ARG A 85 -20.52 -10.40 -7.01
C ARG A 85 -19.22 -9.83 -6.49
N ALA A 86 -19.26 -9.13 -5.36
CA ALA A 86 -18.11 -8.46 -4.80
C ALA A 86 -17.48 -9.29 -3.69
N TYR A 87 -16.17 -9.17 -3.59
CA TYR A 87 -15.39 -9.75 -2.50
C TYR A 87 -14.67 -8.66 -1.73
N ARG A 88 -14.64 -8.83 -0.41
CA ARG A 88 -13.82 -8.03 0.48
C ARG A 88 -12.60 -8.84 0.86
N LEU A 89 -11.48 -8.15 1.03
CA LEU A 89 -10.19 -8.79 1.25
C LEU A 89 -9.73 -8.61 2.69
N GLU A 90 -9.19 -9.67 3.25
CA GLU A 90 -8.73 -9.70 4.64
C GLU A 90 -7.35 -10.35 4.69
N ILE A 91 -6.44 -9.76 5.47
CA ILE A 91 -5.13 -10.34 5.73
C ILE A 91 -5.31 -11.39 6.82
N THR A 92 -4.75 -12.58 6.60
CA THR A 92 -4.88 -13.69 7.55
C THR A 92 -3.83 -13.60 8.66
N ALA A 93 -4.07 -14.32 9.75
CA ALA A 93 -3.10 -14.42 10.83
C ALA A 93 -1.76 -15.03 10.35
N LYS A 94 -1.81 -15.92 9.38
CA LYS A 94 -0.59 -16.52 8.80
C LYS A 94 0.31 -15.48 8.16
N ALA A 95 -0.25 -14.39 7.63
CA ALA A 95 0.51 -13.32 7.00
C ALA A 95 1.18 -12.37 7.99
N LEU A 96 0.83 -12.39 9.26
CA LEU A 96 1.34 -11.42 10.23
C LEU A 96 2.87 -11.34 10.30
N PRO A 97 3.64 -12.46 10.32
CA PRO A 97 5.10 -12.37 10.32
C PRO A 97 5.65 -11.65 9.08
N ILE A 98 5.04 -11.90 7.92
CA ILE A 98 5.42 -11.23 6.67
C ILE A 98 5.07 -9.74 6.74
N MET A 99 3.89 -9.42 7.24
CA MET A 99 3.45 -8.03 7.41
C MET A 99 4.39 -7.29 8.35
N GLN A 100 4.83 -7.94 9.43
CA GLN A 100 5.77 -7.34 10.37
C GLN A 100 7.07 -6.95 9.66
N GLU A 101 7.62 -7.83 8.83
CA GLU A 101 8.81 -7.53 8.04
C GLU A 101 8.57 -6.38 7.07
N LEU A 102 7.43 -6.38 6.38
CA LEU A 102 7.08 -5.32 5.43
C LEU A 102 6.94 -3.96 6.13
N TRP A 103 6.32 -3.93 7.30
CA TRP A 103 6.18 -2.68 8.07
C TRP A 103 7.54 -2.18 8.56
N GLU A 104 8.43 -3.06 8.99
CA GLU A 104 9.79 -2.68 9.40
C GLU A 104 10.56 -2.09 8.22
N ILE A 105 10.42 -2.67 7.03
CA ILE A 105 11.01 -2.12 5.80
C ILE A 105 10.43 -0.74 5.49
N ALA A 106 9.13 -0.58 5.59
CA ALA A 106 8.45 0.70 5.35
C ALA A 106 8.99 1.78 6.30
N ASP A 107 9.12 1.45 7.57
CA ASP A 107 9.63 2.39 8.58
C ASP A 107 11.09 2.77 8.30
N ALA A 108 11.91 1.80 7.92
CA ALA A 108 13.33 2.04 7.61
C ALA A 108 13.47 2.92 6.36
N VAL A 109 12.67 2.66 5.32
CA VAL A 109 12.67 3.47 4.09
C VAL A 109 12.22 4.89 4.40
N GLU A 110 11.15 5.05 5.18
CA GLU A 110 10.64 6.37 5.58
C GLU A 110 11.72 7.14 6.35
N ALA A 111 12.37 6.50 7.32
CA ALA A 111 13.42 7.15 8.09
C ALA A 111 14.56 7.63 7.20
N GLU A 112 14.97 6.85 6.21
CA GLU A 112 16.02 7.22 5.28
C GLU A 112 15.57 8.38 4.36
N VAL A 113 14.38 8.30 3.84
CA VAL A 113 13.83 9.32 2.92
C VAL A 113 13.66 10.67 3.62
N LEU A 114 13.25 10.64 4.89
CA LEU A 114 12.95 11.87 5.65
C LEU A 114 14.09 12.30 6.58
N LYS A 115 15.27 11.75 6.43
CA LYS A 115 16.37 11.98 7.37
C LYS A 115 16.81 13.44 7.48
N THR A 116 16.53 14.26 6.47
CA THR A 116 16.89 15.68 6.50
C THR A 116 15.87 16.55 7.23
N LEU A 117 14.73 15.98 7.62
CA LEU A 117 13.68 16.71 8.31
C LEU A 117 13.73 16.44 9.81
N THR A 118 13.43 17.48 10.60
CA THR A 118 13.21 17.33 12.03
C THR A 118 11.92 16.57 12.29
N GLN A 119 11.75 16.05 13.51
CA GLN A 119 10.52 15.38 13.88
C GLN A 119 9.29 16.29 13.72
N GLN A 120 9.42 17.54 14.11
CA GLN A 120 8.35 18.52 13.98
C GLN A 120 7.98 18.74 12.51
N GLU A 121 8.98 18.86 11.64
CA GLU A 121 8.75 19.04 10.20
C GLU A 121 8.06 17.80 9.59
N ARG A 122 8.43 16.60 10.02
CA ARG A 122 7.78 15.36 9.56
C ARG A 122 6.31 15.34 9.95
N GLU A 123 6.01 15.70 11.19
CA GLU A 123 4.64 15.76 11.69
C GLU A 123 3.80 16.79 10.94
N GLN A 124 4.36 17.98 10.71
CA GLN A 124 3.70 19.03 9.94
C GLN A 124 3.42 18.60 8.52
N MET A 125 4.40 17.99 7.86
CA MET A 125 4.25 17.51 6.49
C MET A 125 3.15 16.46 6.40
N THR A 126 3.15 15.47 7.30
CA THR A 126 2.13 14.42 7.33
C THR A 126 0.74 15.00 7.52
N ALA A 127 0.60 15.95 8.47
CA ALA A 127 -0.68 16.60 8.71
C ALA A 127 -1.18 17.37 7.49
N LEU A 128 -0.28 18.05 6.77
CA LEU A 128 -0.62 18.78 5.56
C LEU A 128 -1.03 17.84 4.43
N LEU A 129 -0.34 16.73 4.26
CA LEU A 129 -0.69 15.71 3.26
C LEU A 129 -2.07 15.11 3.54
N GLU A 130 -2.35 14.79 4.80
CA GLU A 130 -3.65 14.28 5.21
C GLU A 130 -4.77 15.28 4.93
N ARG A 131 -4.52 16.56 5.22
CA ARG A 131 -5.49 17.65 4.95
C ARG A 131 -5.77 17.78 3.45
N ILE A 132 -4.74 17.69 2.62
CA ILE A 132 -4.91 17.71 1.16
C ILE A 132 -5.75 16.53 0.70
N LYS A 133 -5.45 15.34 1.19
CA LYS A 133 -6.16 14.12 0.84
C LYS A 133 -7.65 14.23 1.18
N ILE A 134 -7.96 14.70 2.38
CA ILE A 134 -9.34 14.89 2.83
C ILE A 134 -10.06 15.90 1.94
N SER A 135 -9.41 17.02 1.60
CA SER A 135 -10.02 18.06 0.75
C SER A 135 -10.34 17.56 -0.66
N LEU A 136 -9.63 16.54 -1.12
CA LEU A 136 -9.89 15.94 -2.43
C LEU A 136 -11.02 14.90 -2.40
N GLY A 137 -11.59 14.63 -1.23
CA GLY A 137 -12.67 13.66 -1.07
C GLY A 137 -12.23 12.21 -1.12
N GLU A 138 -10.93 11.94 -1.05
CA GLU A 138 -10.41 10.58 -1.03
C GLU A 138 -10.58 9.98 0.36
N THR A 139 -11.27 8.84 0.45
CA THR A 139 -11.56 8.16 1.71
C THR A 139 -10.86 6.82 1.84
N ILE A 140 -10.13 6.41 0.84
CA ILE A 140 -9.42 5.13 0.82
C ILE A 140 -7.99 5.31 1.29
#